data_620980310ceb2d6083d1532e02f74b83
#
_entry.id   620980310ceb2d6083d1532e02f74b83
#
_cell.length_a   1.000
_cell.length_b   1.000
_cell.length_c   1.000
_cell.angle_alpha   90.00
_cell.angle_beta   90.00
_cell.angle_gamma   90.00
#
_symmetry.space_group_name_H-M   'P 1'
#
loop_
_entity.id
_entity.type
_entity.pdbx_description
1 polymer ?
#
loop_
_entity_poly.entity_id
_entity_poly.type
_entity_poly.pdbx_seq_one_letter_code
_entity_poly.pdbx_strand_id
1 'polypeptide(L)'
;MTNVLRSRTEDPARDNWRIARALRSGALVDDRVFDEVFPTAARARSSVYWTPVEVAVRAANLLADRAGASILDVGSGVGKFCIIAAAAVNSNVRGIEHRPHLVDIAREAAAKIGVSPIFDGGSIEDQDAAAIDGFYFFNPFAENLCERTDRIDGTVETSAERFSSDVAAAEHLLSRARTGARVVTYCGFGGDMPDGFVRVTRGRCGGGWLELWVKQEESRHRVQARLFPRAAPVLPRA
;
A
#
# COMPACT_ATOMS: atom_id res chain seq x y z
N MET A 1 -20.57 13.56 12.57
CA MET A 1 -21.20 12.78 11.48
C MET A 1 -20.33 12.95 10.23
N THR A 2 -19.68 11.89 9.77
CA THR A 2 -18.82 11.94 8.57
C THR A 2 -19.73 12.05 7.34
N ASN A 3 -19.56 13.11 6.56
CA ASN A 3 -20.33 13.30 5.34
C ASN A 3 -19.80 12.33 4.26
N VAL A 4 -20.68 11.51 3.69
CA VAL A 4 -20.32 10.50 2.67
C VAL A 4 -21.02 10.83 1.36
N LEU A 5 -20.23 10.98 0.28
CA LEU A 5 -20.77 11.12 -1.08
C LEU A 5 -21.27 9.75 -1.58
N ARG A 6 -22.58 9.60 -1.74
CA ARG A 6 -23.26 8.30 -2.02
C ARG A 6 -23.89 8.17 -3.39
N SER A 7 -23.91 9.22 -4.19
CA SER A 7 -24.57 9.19 -5.51
C SER A 7 -23.79 9.98 -6.54
N ARG A 8 -23.92 9.58 -7.80
CA ARG A 8 -23.42 10.33 -8.96
C ARG A 8 -24.55 11.12 -9.63
N THR A 9 -24.16 12.13 -10.39
CA THR A 9 -25.04 12.89 -11.27
C THR A 9 -25.05 12.27 -12.69
N GLU A 10 -25.77 12.84 -13.62
CA GLU A 10 -25.74 12.41 -15.03
C GLU A 10 -24.50 12.92 -15.80
N ASP A 11 -23.72 13.82 -15.19
CA ASP A 11 -22.49 14.37 -15.78
C ASP A 11 -21.23 13.73 -15.13
N PRO A 12 -20.55 12.80 -15.84
CA PRO A 12 -19.37 12.09 -15.29
C PRO A 12 -18.19 13.02 -14.94
N ALA A 13 -17.96 14.07 -15.73
CA ALA A 13 -16.86 15.01 -15.47
C ALA A 13 -17.11 15.80 -14.19
N ARG A 14 -18.35 16.24 -13.98
CA ARG A 14 -18.77 16.94 -12.77
C ARG A 14 -18.71 16.04 -11.53
N ASP A 15 -19.05 14.77 -11.70
CA ASP A 15 -18.98 13.79 -10.62
C ASP A 15 -17.54 13.48 -10.22
N ASN A 16 -16.64 13.34 -11.18
CA ASN A 16 -15.22 13.10 -10.89
C ASN A 16 -14.60 14.27 -10.10
N TRP A 17 -14.95 15.52 -10.45
CA TRP A 17 -14.53 16.70 -9.69
C TRP A 17 -15.13 16.71 -8.26
N ARG A 18 -16.39 16.31 -8.09
CA ARG A 18 -17.02 16.17 -6.76
C ARG A 18 -16.32 15.13 -5.90
N ILE A 19 -15.93 13.99 -6.49
CA ILE A 19 -15.15 12.94 -5.81
C ILE A 19 -13.81 13.51 -5.31
N ALA A 20 -13.02 14.13 -6.20
CA ALA A 20 -11.74 14.71 -5.81
C ALA A 20 -11.87 15.78 -4.69
N ARG A 21 -12.91 16.63 -4.80
CA ARG A 21 -13.19 17.65 -3.78
C ARG A 21 -13.59 17.02 -2.43
N ALA A 22 -14.42 15.98 -2.45
CA ALA A 22 -14.85 15.28 -1.25
C ALA A 22 -13.64 14.68 -0.51
N LEU A 23 -12.77 13.97 -1.23
CA LEU A 23 -11.55 13.40 -0.66
C LEU A 23 -10.62 14.46 -0.06
N ARG A 24 -10.40 15.60 -0.76
CA ARG A 24 -9.59 16.73 -0.25
C ARG A 24 -10.15 17.35 1.02
N SER A 25 -11.48 17.38 1.17
CA SER A 25 -12.16 17.93 2.35
C SER A 25 -12.25 16.94 3.50
N GLY A 26 -11.71 15.72 3.36
CA GLY A 26 -11.81 14.64 4.34
C GLY A 26 -13.18 13.98 4.39
N ALA A 27 -14.09 14.28 3.43
CA ALA A 27 -15.34 13.56 3.30
C ALA A 27 -15.09 12.18 2.68
N LEU A 28 -15.80 11.16 3.18
CA LEU A 28 -15.75 9.84 2.58
C LEU A 28 -16.60 9.77 1.31
N VAL A 29 -16.15 8.97 0.37
CA VAL A 29 -16.87 8.63 -0.85
C VAL A 29 -17.26 7.15 -0.74
N ASP A 30 -18.50 6.82 -1.10
CA ASP A 30 -18.93 5.42 -1.17
C ASP A 30 -18.13 4.66 -2.23
N ASP A 31 -17.70 3.42 -1.91
CA ASP A 31 -16.89 2.61 -2.81
C ASP A 31 -17.56 2.42 -4.17
N ARG A 32 -18.89 2.21 -4.22
CA ARG A 32 -19.61 2.02 -5.48
C ARG A 32 -19.54 3.27 -6.36
N VAL A 33 -19.63 4.45 -5.73
CA VAL A 33 -19.53 5.74 -6.44
C VAL A 33 -18.10 5.96 -6.97
N PHE A 34 -17.10 5.66 -6.14
CA PHE A 34 -15.71 5.79 -6.57
C PHE A 34 -15.35 4.80 -7.68
N ASP A 35 -15.75 3.54 -7.54
CA ASP A 35 -15.37 2.47 -8.45
C ASP A 35 -15.92 2.65 -9.87
N GLU A 36 -16.92 3.50 -10.06
CA GLU A 36 -17.44 3.83 -11.39
C GLU A 36 -16.46 4.58 -12.30
N VAL A 37 -15.34 5.10 -11.79
CA VAL A 37 -14.27 5.68 -12.63
C VAL A 37 -13.53 4.61 -13.44
N PHE A 38 -13.57 3.36 -12.98
CA PHE A 38 -12.91 2.22 -13.60
C PHE A 38 -13.81 1.50 -14.61
N PRO A 39 -13.23 0.84 -15.63
CA PRO A 39 -13.99 0.02 -16.58
C PRO A 39 -14.77 -1.09 -15.86
N THR A 40 -15.97 -1.42 -16.39
CA THR A 40 -16.84 -2.46 -15.80
C THR A 40 -16.13 -3.81 -15.67
N ALA A 41 -15.30 -4.20 -16.64
CA ALA A 41 -14.54 -5.44 -16.60
C ALA A 41 -13.57 -5.50 -15.42
N ALA A 42 -12.88 -4.38 -15.09
CA ALA A 42 -11.96 -4.31 -13.96
C ALA A 42 -12.70 -4.40 -12.60
N ARG A 43 -13.94 -3.87 -12.54
CA ARG A 43 -14.75 -3.86 -11.30
C ARG A 43 -15.21 -5.23 -10.84
N ALA A 44 -15.19 -6.25 -11.69
CA ALA A 44 -15.64 -7.60 -11.36
C ALA A 44 -14.90 -8.22 -10.15
N ARG A 45 -13.68 -7.77 -9.87
CA ARG A 45 -12.84 -8.23 -8.76
C ARG A 45 -12.63 -7.18 -7.65
N SER A 46 -13.33 -6.05 -7.72
CA SER A 46 -13.12 -4.93 -6.78
C SER A 46 -13.30 -5.30 -5.32
N SER A 47 -14.28 -6.15 -5.00
CA SER A 47 -14.55 -6.55 -3.61
C SER A 47 -13.45 -7.40 -2.96
N VAL A 48 -12.56 -8.00 -3.75
CA VAL A 48 -11.49 -8.88 -3.28
C VAL A 48 -10.14 -8.16 -3.27
N TYR A 49 -9.83 -7.44 -4.36
CA TYR A 49 -8.48 -6.93 -4.59
C TYR A 49 -8.34 -5.41 -4.38
N TRP A 50 -9.44 -4.66 -4.25
CA TRP A 50 -9.33 -3.21 -4.18
C TRP A 50 -9.46 -2.71 -2.74
N THR A 51 -8.55 -1.81 -2.38
CA THR A 51 -8.61 -1.12 -1.09
C THR A 51 -9.93 -0.34 -0.97
N PRO A 52 -10.73 -0.55 0.10
CA PRO A 52 -11.91 0.28 0.35
C PRO A 52 -11.52 1.76 0.52
N VAL A 53 -12.39 2.68 0.07
CA VAL A 53 -12.13 4.13 0.15
C VAL A 53 -11.78 4.59 1.56
N GLU A 54 -12.54 4.13 2.57
CA GLU A 54 -12.26 4.46 3.98
C GLU A 54 -10.86 4.03 4.41
N VAL A 55 -10.45 2.81 4.02
CA VAL A 55 -9.11 2.26 4.31
C VAL A 55 -8.04 3.09 3.62
N ALA A 56 -8.24 3.41 2.33
CA ALA A 56 -7.28 4.18 1.54
C ALA A 56 -7.05 5.58 2.11
N VAL A 57 -8.11 6.30 2.47
CA VAL A 57 -8.01 7.62 3.11
C VAL A 57 -7.27 7.53 4.44
N ARG A 58 -7.61 6.54 5.27
CA ARG A 58 -6.97 6.37 6.58
C ARG A 58 -5.50 5.97 6.43
N ALA A 59 -5.17 5.06 5.53
CA ALA A 59 -3.80 4.65 5.24
C ALA A 59 -2.96 5.81 4.69
N ALA A 60 -3.50 6.61 3.76
CA ALA A 60 -2.82 7.78 3.22
C ALA A 60 -2.48 8.80 4.31
N ASN A 61 -3.40 9.09 5.24
CA ASN A 61 -3.15 9.98 6.37
C ASN A 61 -2.11 9.42 7.36
N LEU A 62 -2.06 8.11 7.55
CA LEU A 62 -1.04 7.46 8.39
C LEU A 62 0.34 7.51 7.74
N LEU A 63 0.44 7.48 6.41
CA LEU A 63 1.69 7.52 5.66
C LEU A 63 2.23 8.94 5.46
N ALA A 64 1.35 9.91 5.26
CA ALA A 64 1.70 11.31 5.00
C ALA A 64 2.02 12.05 6.31
N ASP A 65 3.15 11.73 6.94
CA ASP A 65 3.58 12.39 8.18
C ASP A 65 4.09 13.83 7.97
N ARG A 66 4.39 14.19 6.71
CA ARG A 66 4.80 15.53 6.28
C ARG A 66 4.31 15.81 4.86
N ALA A 67 4.21 17.10 4.54
CA ALA A 67 3.91 17.52 3.17
C ALA A 67 5.02 17.06 2.20
N GLY A 68 4.63 16.57 1.04
CA GLY A 68 5.55 16.07 0.01
C GLY A 68 6.19 14.71 0.33
N ALA A 69 5.70 13.98 1.35
CA ALA A 69 6.19 12.63 1.62
C ALA A 69 6.08 11.73 0.38
N SER A 70 7.11 10.93 0.11
CA SER A 70 7.13 9.95 -0.99
C SER A 70 6.47 8.66 -0.52
N ILE A 71 5.34 8.29 -1.12
CA ILE A 71 4.55 7.10 -0.77
C ILE A 71 4.58 6.11 -1.94
N LEU A 72 4.93 4.85 -1.66
CA LEU A 72 4.89 3.74 -2.61
C LEU A 72 3.76 2.77 -2.25
N ASP A 73 2.88 2.52 -3.21
CA ASP A 73 1.87 1.45 -3.19
C ASP A 73 2.44 0.22 -3.90
N VAL A 74 2.61 -0.88 -3.16
CA VAL A 74 3.18 -2.13 -3.68
C VAL A 74 2.07 -3.05 -4.16
N GLY A 75 2.09 -3.38 -5.46
CA GLY A 75 1.02 -4.10 -6.12
C GLY A 75 -0.20 -3.20 -6.31
N SER A 76 -0.01 -2.03 -6.91
CA SER A 76 -1.04 -0.99 -6.96
C SER A 76 -2.29 -1.35 -7.78
N GLY A 77 -2.24 -2.43 -8.57
CA GLY A 77 -3.36 -2.87 -9.39
C GLY A 77 -3.88 -1.75 -10.30
N VAL A 78 -5.18 -1.50 -10.23
CA VAL A 78 -5.84 -0.39 -10.96
C VAL A 78 -5.61 0.99 -10.35
N GLY A 79 -4.75 1.10 -9.33
CA GLY A 79 -4.33 2.36 -8.74
C GLY A 79 -5.32 3.01 -7.76
N LYS A 80 -6.33 2.29 -7.28
CA LYS A 80 -7.39 2.86 -6.44
C LYS A 80 -6.83 3.56 -5.20
N PHE A 81 -5.89 2.91 -4.45
CA PHE A 81 -5.24 3.54 -3.31
C PHE A 81 -4.47 4.80 -3.72
N CYS A 82 -3.64 4.71 -4.76
CA CYS A 82 -2.82 5.84 -5.22
C CYS A 82 -3.66 7.07 -5.60
N ILE A 83 -4.79 6.86 -6.31
CA ILE A 83 -5.70 7.93 -6.74
C ILE A 83 -6.32 8.61 -5.52
N ILE A 84 -6.81 7.81 -4.56
CA ILE A 84 -7.41 8.33 -3.33
C ILE A 84 -6.37 9.07 -2.49
N ALA A 85 -5.18 8.50 -2.31
CA ALA A 85 -4.09 9.13 -1.58
C ALA A 85 -3.66 10.46 -2.20
N ALA A 86 -3.44 10.50 -3.51
CA ALA A 86 -3.09 11.74 -4.23
C ALA A 86 -4.18 12.83 -4.15
N ALA A 87 -5.46 12.43 -4.00
CA ALA A 87 -6.54 13.38 -3.78
C ALA A 87 -6.65 13.85 -2.33
N ALA A 88 -6.39 12.97 -1.35
CA ALA A 88 -6.67 13.21 0.06
C ALA A 88 -5.53 13.90 0.81
N VAL A 89 -4.27 13.65 0.42
CA VAL A 89 -3.09 14.15 1.14
C VAL A 89 -2.10 14.85 0.21
N ASN A 90 -1.29 15.77 0.76
CA ASN A 90 -0.25 16.46 0.02
C ASN A 90 1.05 15.64 0.03
N SER A 91 1.11 14.60 -0.81
CA SER A 91 2.24 13.66 -0.91
C SER A 91 2.54 13.28 -2.34
N ASN A 92 3.76 12.84 -2.61
CA ASN A 92 4.19 12.28 -3.88
C ASN A 92 3.84 10.78 -3.89
N VAL A 93 2.76 10.41 -4.54
CA VAL A 93 2.24 9.04 -4.55
C VAL A 93 2.68 8.32 -5.81
N ARG A 94 3.25 7.14 -5.65
CA ARG A 94 3.64 6.24 -6.72
C ARG A 94 3.03 4.85 -6.47
N GLY A 95 2.58 4.19 -7.54
CA GLY A 95 2.18 2.79 -7.53
C GLY A 95 3.10 1.96 -8.41
N ILE A 96 3.48 0.75 -7.96
CA ILE A 96 4.19 -0.23 -8.76
C ILE A 96 3.30 -1.45 -9.01
N GLU A 97 3.18 -1.83 -10.27
CA GLU A 97 2.36 -2.96 -10.73
C GLU A 97 3.05 -3.66 -11.90
N HIS A 98 3.06 -4.99 -11.90
CA HIS A 98 3.72 -5.74 -12.97
C HIS A 98 2.82 -6.04 -14.18
N ARG A 99 1.49 -5.83 -14.07
CA ARG A 99 0.54 -5.97 -15.19
C ARG A 99 0.37 -4.66 -15.96
N PRO A 100 0.91 -4.52 -17.18
CA PRO A 100 0.85 -3.25 -17.92
C PRO A 100 -0.57 -2.72 -18.13
N HIS A 101 -1.53 -3.61 -18.40
CA HIS A 101 -2.92 -3.21 -18.61
C HIS A 101 -3.60 -2.63 -17.37
N LEU A 102 -3.20 -3.07 -16.14
CA LEU A 102 -3.68 -2.46 -14.90
C LEU A 102 -3.06 -1.08 -14.68
N VAL A 103 -1.78 -0.91 -15.02
CA VAL A 103 -1.10 0.40 -15.03
C VAL A 103 -1.82 1.39 -15.94
N ASP A 104 -2.24 0.96 -17.13
CA ASP A 104 -2.95 1.82 -18.08
C ASP A 104 -4.35 2.21 -17.53
N ILE A 105 -5.08 1.26 -16.96
CA ILE A 105 -6.35 1.54 -16.27
C ILE A 105 -6.15 2.55 -15.14
N ALA A 106 -5.08 2.40 -14.34
CA ALA A 106 -4.77 3.30 -13.24
C ALA A 106 -4.51 4.74 -13.72
N ARG A 107 -3.73 4.91 -14.79
CA ARG A 107 -3.45 6.21 -15.41
C ARG A 107 -4.71 6.90 -15.93
N GLU A 108 -5.57 6.15 -16.64
CA GLU A 108 -6.85 6.67 -17.14
C GLU A 108 -7.78 7.08 -16.01
N ALA A 109 -7.89 6.28 -14.95
CA ALA A 109 -8.72 6.58 -13.79
C ALA A 109 -8.22 7.82 -13.03
N ALA A 110 -6.89 7.96 -12.85
CA ALA A 110 -6.28 9.13 -12.24
C ALA A 110 -6.57 10.41 -13.04
N ALA A 111 -6.45 10.35 -14.37
CA ALA A 111 -6.78 11.45 -15.26
C ALA A 111 -8.25 11.87 -15.15
N LYS A 112 -9.19 10.92 -15.07
CA LYS A 112 -10.62 11.20 -14.88
C LYS A 112 -10.90 11.93 -13.57
N ILE A 113 -10.21 11.56 -12.47
CA ILE A 113 -10.37 12.22 -11.16
C ILE A 113 -9.63 13.57 -11.10
N GLY A 114 -8.65 13.80 -11.99
CA GLY A 114 -7.84 15.01 -12.02
C GLY A 114 -6.75 15.02 -10.94
N VAL A 115 -6.12 13.87 -10.70
CA VAL A 115 -4.95 13.70 -9.85
C VAL A 115 -3.79 13.06 -10.64
N SER A 116 -2.56 13.19 -10.14
CA SER A 116 -1.37 12.81 -10.89
C SER A 116 -0.40 11.93 -10.08
N PRO A 117 -0.85 10.81 -9.49
CA PRO A 117 0.09 9.83 -8.98
C PRO A 117 0.89 9.22 -10.14
N ILE A 118 2.11 8.73 -9.84
CA ILE A 118 2.94 8.06 -10.82
C ILE A 118 2.62 6.56 -10.77
N PHE A 119 2.46 5.94 -11.96
CA PHE A 119 2.29 4.49 -12.06
C PHE A 119 3.39 3.90 -12.92
N ASP A 120 4.19 3.04 -12.30
CA ASP A 120 5.30 2.33 -12.95
C ASP A 120 4.96 0.85 -13.15
N GLY A 121 5.29 0.33 -14.33
CA GLY A 121 5.33 -1.10 -14.55
C GLY A 121 6.67 -1.66 -14.08
N GLY A 122 6.67 -2.77 -13.32
CA GLY A 122 7.92 -3.39 -12.90
C GLY A 122 7.85 -4.14 -11.57
N SER A 123 9.03 -4.40 -11.01
CA SER A 123 9.21 -5.12 -9.74
C SER A 123 9.56 -4.18 -8.59
N ILE A 124 9.23 -4.62 -7.37
CA ILE A 124 9.65 -3.93 -6.14
C ILE A 124 11.16 -4.01 -5.90
N GLU A 125 11.85 -4.96 -6.51
CA GLU A 125 13.30 -5.15 -6.40
C GLU A 125 14.09 -3.95 -6.92
N ASP A 126 13.54 -3.25 -7.93
CA ASP A 126 14.15 -2.10 -8.57
C ASP A 126 13.95 -0.78 -7.80
N GLN A 127 13.23 -0.81 -6.68
CA GLN A 127 12.90 0.41 -5.93
C GLN A 127 14.02 0.83 -4.98
N ASP A 128 14.32 2.13 -4.96
CA ASP A 128 15.21 2.74 -3.96
C ASP A 128 14.45 2.98 -2.64
N ALA A 129 14.56 2.04 -1.72
CA ALA A 129 13.90 2.12 -0.42
C ALA A 129 14.28 3.36 0.39
N ALA A 130 15.49 3.91 0.22
CA ALA A 130 15.96 5.08 0.96
C ALA A 130 15.26 6.37 0.51
N ALA A 131 14.76 6.43 -0.72
CA ALA A 131 14.02 7.57 -1.27
C ALA A 131 12.52 7.56 -0.90
N ILE A 132 12.03 6.50 -0.24
CA ILE A 132 10.61 6.32 0.08
C ILE A 132 10.37 6.59 1.56
N ASP A 133 9.40 7.46 1.85
CA ASP A 133 8.97 7.82 3.20
C ASP A 133 7.92 6.87 3.76
N GLY A 134 7.04 6.38 2.88
CA GLY A 134 5.93 5.53 3.25
C GLY A 134 5.65 4.40 2.26
N PHE A 135 5.33 3.23 2.77
CA PHE A 135 4.99 2.04 1.98
C PHE A 135 3.57 1.59 2.34
N TYR A 136 2.76 1.33 1.33
CA TYR A 136 1.44 0.73 1.49
C TYR A 136 1.42 -0.69 0.93
N PHE A 137 0.80 -1.60 1.67
CA PHE A 137 0.57 -2.99 1.26
C PHE A 137 -0.87 -3.40 1.57
N PHE A 138 -1.57 -3.91 0.58
CA PHE A 138 -2.82 -4.62 0.77
C PHE A 138 -2.67 -6.04 0.23
N ASN A 139 -2.01 -6.89 1.02
CA ASN A 139 -1.82 -8.31 0.71
C ASN A 139 -1.46 -8.58 -0.78
N PRO A 140 -0.45 -7.87 -1.34
CA PRO A 140 -0.24 -7.77 -2.78
C PRO A 140 0.15 -9.08 -3.45
N PHE A 141 0.61 -10.06 -2.68
CA PHE A 141 1.14 -11.32 -3.21
C PHE A 141 0.18 -12.50 -3.04
N ALA A 142 -0.99 -12.30 -2.38
CA ALA A 142 -1.93 -13.37 -2.07
C ALA A 142 -2.48 -14.08 -3.30
N GLU A 143 -2.58 -13.41 -4.43
CA GLU A 143 -3.03 -14.00 -5.69
C GLU A 143 -2.17 -15.21 -6.11
N ASN A 144 -0.88 -15.23 -5.75
CA ASN A 144 0.00 -16.37 -6.02
C ASN A 144 -0.48 -17.68 -5.38
N LEU A 145 -1.27 -17.58 -4.30
CA LEU A 145 -1.81 -18.72 -3.55
C LEU A 145 -3.28 -19.01 -3.89
N CYS A 146 -3.92 -18.20 -4.74
CA CYS A 146 -5.32 -18.37 -5.09
C CYS A 146 -5.53 -19.46 -6.13
N GLU A 147 -6.69 -20.10 -6.08
CA GLU A 147 -7.18 -20.96 -7.15
C GLU A 147 -7.30 -20.16 -8.45
N ARG A 148 -7.16 -20.83 -9.60
CA ARG A 148 -7.16 -20.16 -10.91
C ARG A 148 -8.39 -19.32 -11.19
N THR A 149 -9.55 -19.72 -10.68
CA THR A 149 -10.83 -19.00 -10.81
C THR A 149 -10.89 -17.71 -10.01
N ASP A 150 -10.05 -17.57 -9.00
CA ASP A 150 -10.05 -16.42 -8.08
C ASP A 150 -8.97 -15.41 -8.40
N ARG A 151 -8.09 -15.69 -9.36
CA ARG A 151 -7.04 -14.78 -9.82
C ARG A 151 -7.62 -13.59 -10.57
N ILE A 152 -6.86 -12.50 -10.61
CA ILE A 152 -7.22 -11.29 -11.36
C ILE A 152 -7.37 -11.65 -12.84
N ASP A 153 -6.34 -12.31 -13.40
CA ASP A 153 -6.32 -12.82 -14.77
C ASP A 153 -5.24 -13.91 -14.95
N GLY A 154 -5.02 -14.33 -16.19
CA GLY A 154 -3.99 -15.32 -16.56
C GLY A 154 -2.73 -14.73 -17.18
N THR A 155 -2.50 -13.41 -17.10
CA THR A 155 -1.36 -12.76 -17.75
C THR A 155 -0.06 -12.91 -16.97
N VAL A 156 -0.14 -13.27 -15.69
CA VAL A 156 1.01 -13.46 -14.80
C VAL A 156 0.99 -14.89 -14.28
N GLU A 157 2.17 -15.51 -14.31
CA GLU A 157 2.36 -16.81 -13.67
C GLU A 157 2.34 -16.66 -12.15
N THR A 158 1.55 -17.49 -11.49
CA THR A 158 1.37 -17.50 -10.03
C THR A 158 1.72 -18.86 -9.47
N SER A 159 2.50 -18.89 -8.40
CA SER A 159 2.89 -20.10 -7.69
C SER A 159 3.28 -19.82 -6.23
N ALA A 160 3.40 -20.84 -5.41
CA ALA A 160 3.87 -20.72 -4.04
C ALA A 160 5.33 -20.24 -3.97
N GLU A 161 6.17 -20.65 -4.92
CA GLU A 161 7.56 -20.18 -5.05
C GLU A 161 7.59 -18.69 -5.37
N ARG A 162 6.71 -18.23 -6.28
CA ARG A 162 6.55 -16.82 -6.61
C ARG A 162 6.12 -16.02 -5.39
N PHE A 163 5.13 -16.51 -4.65
CA PHE A 163 4.72 -15.89 -3.39
C PHE A 163 5.90 -15.69 -2.44
N SER A 164 6.68 -16.77 -2.21
CA SER A 164 7.83 -16.71 -1.30
C SER A 164 8.91 -15.73 -1.77
N SER A 165 9.17 -15.68 -3.08
CA SER A 165 10.13 -14.74 -3.68
C SER A 165 9.65 -13.28 -3.54
N ASP A 166 8.39 -13.00 -3.84
CA ASP A 166 7.81 -11.66 -3.76
C ASP A 166 7.79 -11.15 -2.31
N VAL A 167 7.47 -12.02 -1.34
CA VAL A 167 7.53 -11.71 0.09
C VAL A 167 8.96 -11.38 0.51
N ALA A 168 9.94 -12.22 0.15
CA ALA A 168 11.34 -11.98 0.47
C ALA A 168 11.86 -10.66 -0.14
N ALA A 169 11.44 -10.32 -1.36
CA ALA A 169 11.77 -9.05 -2.00
C ALA A 169 11.18 -7.85 -1.23
N ALA A 170 9.94 -7.98 -0.72
CA ALA A 170 9.31 -6.94 0.10
C ALA A 170 10.04 -6.76 1.44
N GLU A 171 10.40 -7.84 2.12
CA GLU A 171 11.18 -7.80 3.37
C GLU A 171 12.55 -7.17 3.11
N HIS A 172 13.22 -7.53 2.02
CA HIS A 172 14.50 -6.93 1.63
C HIS A 172 14.35 -5.43 1.31
N LEU A 173 13.31 -5.01 0.58
CA LEU A 173 13.03 -3.60 0.32
C LEU A 173 12.88 -2.83 1.65
N LEU A 174 12.02 -3.33 2.55
CA LEU A 174 11.75 -2.70 3.84
C LEU A 174 12.99 -2.67 4.74
N SER A 175 13.85 -3.70 4.70
CA SER A 175 15.10 -3.72 5.48
C SER A 175 16.02 -2.54 5.13
N ARG A 176 16.00 -2.07 3.87
CA ARG A 176 16.79 -0.93 3.36
C ARG A 176 16.10 0.44 3.55
N ALA A 177 14.85 0.47 4.02
CA ALA A 177 14.15 1.73 4.24
C ALA A 177 14.89 2.58 5.27
N ARG A 178 14.80 3.91 5.15
CA ARG A 178 15.42 4.85 6.07
C ARG A 178 14.76 4.84 7.46
N THR A 179 15.48 5.27 8.47
CA THR A 179 14.89 5.58 9.78
C THR A 179 13.75 6.59 9.64
N GLY A 180 12.66 6.37 10.36
CA GLY A 180 11.43 7.14 10.27
C GLY A 180 10.50 6.70 9.14
N ALA A 181 10.94 5.82 8.23
CA ALA A 181 10.04 5.29 7.21
C ALA A 181 8.82 4.61 7.83
N ARG A 182 7.67 4.83 7.22
CA ARG A 182 6.37 4.35 7.68
C ARG A 182 5.88 3.23 6.77
N VAL A 183 5.34 2.18 7.35
CA VAL A 183 4.69 1.10 6.59
C VAL A 183 3.27 0.97 7.09
N VAL A 184 2.32 1.06 6.17
CA VAL A 184 0.92 0.74 6.46
C VAL A 184 0.55 -0.54 5.73
N THR A 185 0.09 -1.53 6.48
CA THR A 185 -0.45 -2.76 5.93
C THR A 185 -1.95 -2.84 6.17
N TYR A 186 -2.69 -3.23 5.13
CA TYR A 186 -4.07 -3.66 5.26
C TYR A 186 -4.11 -5.17 4.99
N CYS A 187 -4.50 -5.95 6.00
CA CYS A 187 -4.43 -7.42 5.97
C CYS A 187 -3.03 -8.01 5.73
N GLY A 188 -1.96 -7.26 6.06
CA GLY A 188 -0.58 -7.71 5.92
C GLY A 188 -0.02 -7.68 4.49
N PHE A 189 1.15 -8.30 4.29
CA PHE A 189 1.78 -8.53 2.98
C PHE A 189 2.28 -9.97 2.80
N GLY A 190 2.02 -10.84 3.78
CA GLY A 190 2.37 -12.26 3.74
C GLY A 190 3.71 -12.62 4.36
N GLY A 191 4.52 -11.62 4.76
CA GLY A 191 5.82 -11.78 5.41
C GLY A 191 5.90 -11.14 6.79
N ASP A 192 7.10 -11.16 7.34
CA ASP A 192 7.43 -10.55 8.63
C ASP A 192 7.98 -9.13 8.44
N MET A 193 7.65 -8.25 9.38
CA MET A 193 8.23 -6.91 9.37
C MET A 193 9.71 -6.99 9.78
N PRO A 194 10.65 -6.48 8.96
CA PRO A 194 12.07 -6.54 9.26
C PRO A 194 12.44 -5.86 10.58
N ASP A 195 13.59 -6.27 11.14
CA ASP A 195 14.16 -5.65 12.33
C ASP A 195 14.24 -4.12 12.21
N GLY A 196 14.02 -3.45 13.33
CA GLY A 196 14.00 -1.98 13.41
C GLY A 196 12.61 -1.37 13.22
N PHE A 197 11.64 -2.07 12.66
CA PHE A 197 10.26 -1.57 12.63
C PHE A 197 9.54 -1.87 13.94
N VAL A 198 8.80 -0.87 14.43
CA VAL A 198 7.92 -0.98 15.60
C VAL A 198 6.50 -0.70 15.18
N ARG A 199 5.57 -1.57 15.57
CA ARG A 199 4.15 -1.36 15.34
C ARG A 199 3.62 -0.26 16.24
N VAL A 200 3.17 0.85 15.64
CA VAL A 200 2.65 2.02 16.34
C VAL A 200 1.15 1.90 16.61
N THR A 201 0.40 1.43 15.60
CA THR A 201 -1.05 1.23 15.74
C THR A 201 -1.50 -0.04 15.06
N ARG A 202 -2.61 -0.60 15.56
CA ARG A 202 -3.38 -1.66 14.93
C ARG A 202 -4.86 -1.44 15.22
N GLY A 203 -5.69 -1.45 14.19
CA GLY A 203 -7.13 -1.26 14.36
C GLY A 203 -7.94 -1.89 13.24
N ARG A 204 -9.22 -2.12 13.51
CA ARG A 204 -10.17 -2.58 12.48
C ARG A 204 -10.56 -1.41 11.59
N CYS A 205 -10.59 -1.64 10.28
CA CYS A 205 -11.01 -0.68 9.27
C CYS A 205 -11.48 -1.45 8.04
N GLY A 206 -12.61 -1.09 7.46
CA GLY A 206 -13.11 -1.72 6.23
C GLY A 206 -13.23 -3.24 6.26
N GLY A 207 -13.48 -3.83 7.44
CA GLY A 207 -13.57 -5.28 7.61
C GLY A 207 -12.24 -6.01 7.88
N GLY A 208 -11.09 -5.38 7.63
CA GLY A 208 -9.74 -5.93 7.85
C GLY A 208 -8.98 -5.29 9.01
N TRP A 209 -7.71 -5.65 9.12
CA TRP A 209 -6.77 -5.03 10.04
C TRP A 209 -5.90 -4.02 9.31
N LEU A 210 -5.90 -2.77 9.79
CA LEU A 210 -5.00 -1.72 9.33
C LEU A 210 -3.94 -1.51 10.41
N GLU A 211 -2.67 -1.63 10.01
CA GLU A 211 -1.54 -1.49 10.92
C GLU A 211 -0.56 -0.43 10.42
N LEU A 212 -0.02 0.37 11.34
CA LEU A 212 1.08 1.29 11.08
C LEU A 212 2.34 0.80 11.80
N TRP A 213 3.42 0.72 11.06
CA TRP A 213 4.77 0.43 11.52
C TRP A 213 5.69 1.61 11.19
N VAL A 214 6.64 1.89 12.06
CA VAL A 214 7.63 2.97 11.87
C VAL A 214 9.02 2.41 12.13
N LYS A 215 9.95 2.69 11.22
CA LYS A 215 11.35 2.28 11.37
C LYS A 215 12.03 3.16 12.40
N GLN A 216 12.49 2.54 13.48
CA GLN A 216 13.22 3.19 14.56
C GLN A 216 14.71 3.28 14.22
N GLU A 217 15.37 4.23 14.82
CA GLU A 217 16.84 4.26 14.84
C GLU A 217 17.37 3.02 15.58
N GLU A 218 18.36 2.35 15.01
CA GLU A 218 19.01 1.24 15.74
C GLU A 218 19.65 1.78 17.02
N SER A 219 19.12 1.39 18.17
CA SER A 219 19.71 1.80 19.43
C SER A 219 21.14 1.27 19.53
N ARG A 220 22.11 2.14 19.81
CA ARG A 220 23.55 1.80 19.94
C ARG A 220 23.82 0.58 20.82
N HIS A 221 22.93 0.27 21.76
CA HIS A 221 22.99 -0.91 22.62
C HIS A 221 22.76 -2.24 21.87
N ARG A 222 21.91 -2.26 20.80
CA ARG A 222 21.71 -3.47 19.99
C ARG A 222 22.88 -3.72 19.03
N VAL A 223 23.51 -2.66 18.52
CA VAL A 223 24.70 -2.77 17.66
C VAL A 223 25.87 -3.32 18.45
N GLN A 224 26.09 -2.86 19.68
CA GLN A 224 27.13 -3.41 20.57
C GLN A 224 26.88 -4.88 20.95
N ALA A 225 25.63 -5.30 21.16
CA ALA A 225 25.29 -6.70 21.45
C ALA A 225 25.51 -7.63 20.25
N ARG A 226 25.36 -7.13 19.00
CA ARG A 226 25.68 -7.89 17.79
C ARG A 226 27.19 -7.96 17.51
N LEU A 227 27.92 -6.87 17.79
CA LEU A 227 29.37 -6.82 17.57
C LEU A 227 30.19 -7.51 18.69
N PHE A 228 29.64 -7.58 19.90
CA PHE A 228 30.24 -8.20 21.07
C PHE A 228 29.24 -9.13 21.77
N PRO A 229 28.99 -10.35 21.24
CA PRO A 229 28.16 -11.32 21.95
C PRO A 229 28.76 -11.55 23.33
N ARG A 230 27.94 -11.45 24.40
CA ARG A 230 28.38 -11.74 25.75
C ARG A 230 29.02 -13.11 25.78
N ALA A 231 30.27 -13.18 26.24
CA ALA A 231 30.95 -14.45 26.48
C ALA A 231 30.08 -15.33 27.39
N ALA A 232 29.92 -16.59 27.03
CA ALA A 232 29.17 -17.54 27.85
C ALA A 232 29.78 -17.60 29.24
N PRO A 233 29.00 -17.69 30.33
CA PRO A 233 29.54 -17.80 31.67
C PRO A 233 30.37 -19.08 31.78
N VAL A 234 31.62 -18.90 32.16
CA VAL A 234 32.52 -20.04 32.50
C VAL A 234 31.99 -20.65 33.78
N LEU A 235 31.44 -21.85 33.70
CA LEU A 235 31.07 -22.61 34.90
C LEU A 235 32.33 -23.03 35.64
N PRO A 236 32.41 -22.84 36.97
CA PRO A 236 33.55 -23.34 37.77
C PRO A 236 33.58 -24.86 37.66
N ARG A 237 34.76 -25.38 37.31
CA ARG A 237 35.02 -26.83 37.38
C ARG A 237 35.01 -27.26 38.85
N ALA A 238 34.23 -28.31 39.14
CA ALA A 238 34.22 -29.02 40.40
C ALA A 238 35.52 -29.82 40.62
#